data_3b20de0362379f866835df1ad281c3b7
#
_entry.id   3b20de0362379f866835df1ad281c3b7
#
_cell.length_a   1.000
_cell.length_b   1.000
_cell.length_c   1.000
_cell.angle_alpha   90.00
_cell.angle_beta   90.00
_cell.angle_gamma   90.00
#
_symmetry.space_group_name_H-M   'P 1'
#
loop_
_entity.id
_entity.type
_entity.pdbx_description
1 polymer ?
#
loop_
_entity_poly.entity_id
_entity_poly.type
_entity_poly.pdbx_seq_one_letter_code
_entity_poly.pdbx_strand_id
1 'polypeptide(L)'
;MQYELADVPTDGYLDFYIWPKYAEKGYLWMIPKCDGRANVGLVTEDRPRAKKALDQFIEDTHFNDLSQQLPPWKTKGNPAFGGTIPISGPFENTHYDGLMLIGDAAGFTSPLFEGGSHLALKSAVFAAETAVSAVSNGDVTAKSLEKYTTLWKAEFPPYEKILRGKNALFKLSDGEMSLMGSCFPDEMGDCLLYTSPSPRDEL
;
A
#
# COMPACT_ATOMS: atom_id res chain seq x y z
N MET A 1 9.34 -3.17 -3.24
CA MET A 1 10.15 -4.13 -4.02
C MET A 1 9.65 -5.54 -3.74
N GLN A 2 9.58 -6.42 -4.74
CA GLN A 2 9.12 -7.80 -4.56
C GLN A 2 9.72 -8.75 -5.59
N TYR A 3 9.65 -10.04 -5.29
CA TYR A 3 9.84 -11.14 -6.22
C TYR A 3 8.51 -11.84 -6.48
N GLU A 4 8.36 -12.44 -7.63
CA GLU A 4 7.40 -13.50 -7.87
C GLU A 4 8.16 -14.83 -7.75
N LEU A 5 7.78 -15.64 -6.78
CA LEU A 5 8.40 -16.94 -6.50
C LEU A 5 7.45 -18.06 -6.94
N ALA A 6 8.02 -19.18 -7.41
CA ALA A 6 7.27 -20.41 -7.70
C ALA A 6 7.39 -21.38 -6.53
N ASP A 7 6.50 -22.36 -6.48
CA ASP A 7 6.46 -23.44 -5.50
C ASP A 7 6.49 -22.98 -4.03
N VAL A 8 5.86 -21.83 -3.78
CA VAL A 8 5.73 -21.28 -2.42
C VAL A 8 4.64 -22.04 -1.68
N PRO A 9 4.94 -22.72 -0.55
CA PRO A 9 3.89 -23.29 0.28
C PRO A 9 3.03 -22.17 0.84
N THR A 10 1.73 -22.28 0.63
CA THR A 10 0.76 -21.30 1.09
C THR A 10 -0.53 -22.00 1.46
N ASP A 11 -1.18 -21.54 2.51
CA ASP A 11 -2.52 -21.93 2.91
C ASP A 11 -3.63 -21.16 2.18
N GLY A 12 -3.24 -20.26 1.27
CA GLY A 12 -4.16 -19.41 0.50
C GLY A 12 -4.42 -18.05 1.12
N TYR A 13 -3.91 -17.79 2.31
CA TYR A 13 -4.00 -16.48 2.96
C TYR A 13 -2.86 -15.56 2.57
N LEU A 14 -3.11 -14.26 2.69
CA LEU A 14 -2.09 -13.22 2.57
C LEU A 14 -1.38 -13.10 3.91
N ASP A 15 -0.08 -13.31 3.93
CA ASP A 15 0.73 -13.04 5.10
C ASP A 15 1.27 -11.62 5.07
N PHE A 16 1.21 -10.97 6.21
CA PHE A 16 1.64 -9.61 6.41
C PHE A 16 2.54 -9.50 7.63
N TYR A 17 3.77 -9.02 7.45
CA TYR A 17 4.77 -8.99 8.52
C TYR A 17 5.18 -7.55 8.82
N ILE A 18 4.97 -7.09 10.05
CA ILE A 18 5.56 -5.86 10.57
C ILE A 18 6.84 -6.24 11.30
N TRP A 19 7.96 -6.15 10.60
CA TRP A 19 9.25 -6.58 11.13
C TRP A 19 10.36 -5.59 10.80
N PRO A 20 10.62 -4.62 11.71
CA PRO A 20 11.56 -3.52 11.46
C PRO A 20 12.99 -3.94 11.12
N LYS A 21 13.40 -5.13 11.56
CA LYS A 21 14.72 -5.71 11.21
C LYS A 21 14.96 -5.73 9.69
N TYR A 22 13.92 -6.05 8.90
CA TYR A 22 14.01 -6.15 7.44
C TYR A 22 13.37 -4.96 6.74
N ALA A 23 12.31 -4.41 7.29
CA ALA A 23 11.54 -3.33 6.68
C ALA A 23 11.42 -2.14 7.64
N GLU A 24 12.45 -1.29 7.67
CA GLU A 24 12.44 -0.09 8.49
C GLU A 24 11.26 0.81 8.10
N LYS A 25 10.40 1.12 9.08
CA LYS A 25 9.15 1.89 8.93
C LYS A 25 8.24 1.40 7.80
N GLY A 26 8.29 0.11 7.54
CA GLY A 26 7.54 -0.55 6.51
C GLY A 26 7.07 -1.93 6.95
N TYR A 27 6.80 -2.79 5.99
CA TYR A 27 6.30 -4.15 6.22
C TYR A 27 6.72 -5.08 5.08
N LEU A 28 6.50 -6.37 5.28
CA LEU A 28 6.73 -7.37 4.25
C LEU A 28 5.41 -8.12 4.00
N TRP A 29 5.34 -8.78 2.87
CA TRP A 29 4.17 -9.57 2.47
C TRP A 29 4.56 -10.85 1.75
N MET A 30 3.70 -11.85 1.88
CA MET A 30 3.59 -12.97 0.98
C MET A 30 2.14 -13.01 0.47
N ILE A 31 1.97 -12.82 -0.82
CA ILE A 31 0.67 -12.77 -1.48
C ILE A 31 0.55 -14.00 -2.38
N PRO A 32 -0.30 -14.99 -2.02
CA PRO A 32 -0.51 -16.16 -2.84
C PRO A 32 -1.05 -15.82 -4.22
N LYS A 33 -0.61 -16.58 -5.21
CA LYS A 33 -1.11 -16.55 -6.58
C LYS A 33 -1.51 -17.97 -7.00
N CYS A 34 -2.11 -18.09 -8.18
CA CYS A 34 -2.39 -19.43 -8.74
C CYS A 34 -1.09 -20.21 -9.01
N ASP A 35 -1.23 -21.53 -9.12
CA ASP A 35 -0.17 -22.46 -9.54
C ASP A 35 1.04 -22.48 -8.59
N GLY A 36 0.80 -22.39 -7.27
CA GLY A 36 1.87 -22.43 -6.26
C GLY A 36 2.81 -21.23 -6.30
N ARG A 37 2.43 -20.14 -6.96
CA ARG A 37 3.23 -18.92 -7.00
C ARG A 37 2.83 -17.96 -5.87
N ALA A 38 3.76 -17.11 -5.50
CA ALA A 38 3.48 -15.99 -4.59
C ALA A 38 4.32 -14.76 -4.92
N ASN A 39 3.77 -13.59 -4.64
CA ASN A 39 4.55 -12.36 -4.56
C ASN A 39 5.07 -12.21 -3.13
N VAL A 40 6.39 -12.22 -2.97
CA VAL A 40 7.06 -11.97 -1.69
C VAL A 40 7.82 -10.66 -1.79
N GLY A 41 7.54 -9.74 -0.89
CA GLY A 41 8.09 -8.40 -1.02
C GLY A 41 8.14 -7.60 0.26
N LEU A 42 8.66 -6.39 0.13
CA LEU A 42 8.69 -5.40 1.20
C LEU A 42 8.50 -3.98 0.67
N VAL A 43 7.98 -3.14 1.54
CA VAL A 43 8.09 -1.69 1.47
C VAL A 43 8.95 -1.20 2.63
N THR A 44 9.83 -0.24 2.40
CA THR A 44 10.71 0.32 3.41
C THR A 44 11.14 1.75 3.05
N GLU A 45 11.42 2.56 4.05
CA GLU A 45 12.05 3.88 3.86
C GLU A 45 13.57 3.75 3.56
N ASP A 46 14.21 2.64 3.96
CA ASP A 46 15.63 2.37 3.67
C ASP A 46 15.81 1.78 2.25
N ARG A 47 15.66 2.63 1.24
CA ARG A 47 15.76 2.24 -0.18
C ARG A 47 17.07 1.53 -0.54
N PRO A 48 18.27 2.02 -0.10
CA PRO A 48 19.55 1.39 -0.46
C PRO A 48 19.65 -0.06 0.01
N ARG A 49 19.00 -0.40 1.13
CA ARG A 49 19.06 -1.73 1.72
C ARG A 49 17.89 -2.64 1.33
N ALA A 50 16.85 -2.11 0.68
CA ALA A 50 15.60 -2.82 0.40
C ALA A 50 15.82 -4.20 -0.24
N LYS A 51 16.65 -4.29 -1.29
CA LYS A 51 16.92 -5.57 -1.95
C LYS A 51 17.62 -6.56 -1.03
N LYS A 52 18.66 -6.11 -0.32
CA LYS A 52 19.41 -6.97 0.60
C LYS A 52 18.54 -7.44 1.75
N ALA A 53 17.69 -6.58 2.28
CA ALA A 53 16.77 -6.90 3.35
C ALA A 53 15.71 -7.91 2.93
N LEU A 54 15.17 -7.78 1.71
CA LEU A 54 14.24 -8.76 1.13
C LEU A 54 14.91 -10.12 0.93
N ASP A 55 16.10 -10.13 0.35
CA ASP A 55 16.88 -11.37 0.17
C ASP A 55 17.12 -12.05 1.53
N GLN A 56 17.53 -11.28 2.54
CA GLN A 56 17.78 -11.77 3.88
C GLN A 56 16.51 -12.30 4.58
N PHE A 57 15.37 -11.60 4.39
CA PHE A 57 14.10 -12.08 4.91
C PHE A 57 13.72 -13.44 4.34
N ILE A 58 13.87 -13.63 3.02
CA ILE A 58 13.57 -14.90 2.36
C ILE A 58 14.51 -16.00 2.85
N GLU A 59 15.78 -15.68 3.14
CA GLU A 59 16.77 -16.64 3.65
C GLU A 59 16.55 -17.00 5.12
N ASP A 60 16.16 -16.04 5.97
CA ASP A 60 16.13 -16.20 7.44
C ASP A 60 14.79 -16.74 7.95
N THR A 61 13.72 -16.74 7.13
CA THR A 61 12.37 -17.08 7.56
C THR A 61 11.93 -18.46 7.09
N HIS A 62 10.65 -18.76 7.18
CA HIS A 62 10.06 -20.02 6.72
C HIS A 62 10.17 -20.27 5.21
N PHE A 63 10.64 -19.30 4.44
CA PHE A 63 11.00 -19.47 3.03
C PHE A 63 12.40 -20.06 2.82
N ASN A 64 13.12 -20.40 3.88
CA ASN A 64 14.48 -20.88 3.83
C ASN A 64 14.61 -22.18 3.01
N ASP A 65 13.67 -23.11 3.18
CA ASP A 65 13.64 -24.36 2.42
C ASP A 65 13.35 -24.12 0.93
N LEU A 66 12.59 -23.09 0.61
CA LEU A 66 12.29 -22.67 -0.76
C LEU A 66 13.50 -22.03 -1.44
N SER A 67 14.33 -21.32 -0.71
CA SER A 67 15.55 -20.73 -1.27
C SER A 67 16.55 -21.82 -1.72
N GLN A 68 16.48 -23.01 -1.13
CA GLN A 68 17.24 -24.19 -1.55
C GLN A 68 16.59 -24.93 -2.73
N GLN A 69 15.25 -24.93 -2.81
CA GLN A 69 14.48 -25.57 -3.88
C GLN A 69 14.38 -24.73 -5.15
N LEU A 70 14.56 -23.43 -5.05
CA LEU A 70 14.48 -22.47 -6.14
C LEU A 70 15.82 -21.78 -6.44
N PRO A 71 16.88 -22.55 -6.73
CA PRO A 71 18.15 -21.95 -7.12
C PRO A 71 18.02 -20.96 -8.29
N PRO A 72 16.97 -21.01 -9.14
CA PRO A 72 16.83 -20.11 -10.28
C PRO A 72 16.26 -18.73 -9.99
N TRP A 73 15.60 -18.46 -8.87
CA TRP A 73 15.06 -17.11 -8.66
C TRP A 73 16.18 -16.05 -8.59
N LYS A 74 17.35 -16.44 -8.08
CA LYS A 74 18.57 -15.62 -8.13
C LYS A 74 19.25 -15.61 -9.51
N THR A 75 19.07 -16.66 -10.32
CA THR A 75 19.92 -16.90 -11.50
C THR A 75 19.19 -16.85 -12.84
N LYS A 76 17.89 -17.01 -12.91
CA LYS A 76 17.12 -17.10 -14.16
C LYS A 76 16.14 -15.96 -14.42
N GLY A 77 16.38 -14.80 -13.85
CA GLY A 77 15.73 -13.64 -14.41
C GLY A 77 14.26 -13.41 -14.00
N ASN A 78 13.84 -13.85 -12.80
CA ASN A 78 12.79 -13.12 -12.10
C ASN A 78 13.46 -12.05 -11.22
N PRO A 79 13.93 -10.94 -11.80
CA PRO A 79 14.57 -9.90 -11.04
C PRO A 79 13.55 -9.36 -10.03
N ALA A 80 14.03 -8.96 -8.86
CA ALA A 80 13.20 -8.17 -7.97
C ALA A 80 12.70 -6.94 -8.75
N PHE A 81 11.42 -6.66 -8.68
CA PHE A 81 10.82 -5.50 -9.31
C PHE A 81 10.13 -4.63 -8.26
N GLY A 82 9.91 -3.38 -8.57
CA GLY A 82 9.27 -2.45 -7.65
C GLY A 82 9.41 -1.01 -8.11
N GLY A 83 8.87 -0.12 -7.31
CA GLY A 83 8.85 1.31 -7.58
C GLY A 83 8.91 2.13 -6.30
N THR A 84 8.81 3.42 -6.47
CA THR A 84 8.66 4.37 -5.36
C THR A 84 7.19 4.68 -5.17
N ILE A 85 6.73 4.58 -3.93
CA ILE A 85 5.36 4.93 -3.54
C ILE A 85 5.40 6.31 -2.88
N PRO A 86 4.53 7.25 -3.24
CA PRO A 86 4.44 8.54 -2.60
C PRO A 86 3.83 8.40 -1.20
N ILE A 87 4.57 8.77 -0.17
CA ILE A 87 4.11 8.72 1.23
C ILE A 87 4.02 10.11 1.86
N SER A 88 4.28 11.15 1.10
CA SER A 88 4.25 12.54 1.57
C SER A 88 2.83 13.11 1.71
N GLY A 89 1.83 12.38 1.22
CA GLY A 89 0.43 12.79 1.20
C GLY A 89 -0.01 13.46 -0.10
N PRO A 90 -1.28 13.80 -0.16
CA PRO A 90 -1.86 14.50 -1.30
C PRO A 90 -1.14 15.81 -1.59
N PHE A 91 -0.91 16.09 -2.88
CA PHE A 91 -0.48 17.43 -3.26
C PHE A 91 -1.53 18.48 -2.87
N GLU A 92 -1.07 19.67 -2.52
CA GLU A 92 -1.94 20.78 -2.17
C GLU A 92 -2.89 21.11 -3.33
N ASN A 93 -2.36 21.12 -4.55
CA ASN A 93 -3.11 21.31 -5.78
C ASN A 93 -3.13 20.02 -6.60
N THR A 94 -4.31 19.46 -6.79
CA THR A 94 -4.53 18.25 -7.57
C THR A 94 -5.26 18.49 -8.89
N HIS A 95 -5.51 19.77 -9.23
CA HIS A 95 -6.14 20.18 -10.48
C HIS A 95 -5.53 21.48 -11.01
N TYR A 96 -5.57 21.65 -12.32
CA TYR A 96 -5.09 22.82 -13.07
C TYR A 96 -5.98 22.98 -14.32
N ASP A 97 -5.74 24.01 -15.13
CA ASP A 97 -6.48 24.17 -16.39
C ASP A 97 -6.31 22.93 -17.27
N GLY A 98 -7.41 22.26 -17.55
CA GLY A 98 -7.45 21.03 -18.36
C GLY A 98 -6.81 19.79 -17.75
N LEU A 99 -6.43 19.79 -16.46
CA LEU A 99 -5.71 18.69 -15.83
C LEU A 99 -6.25 18.38 -14.42
N MET A 100 -6.41 17.09 -14.12
CA MET A 100 -6.63 16.57 -12.77
C MET A 100 -5.68 15.41 -12.51
N LEU A 101 -5.01 15.40 -11.35
CA LEU A 101 -4.15 14.32 -10.89
C LEU A 101 -4.99 13.31 -10.08
N ILE A 102 -4.81 12.02 -10.33
CA ILE A 102 -5.51 10.92 -9.63
C ILE A 102 -4.53 9.89 -9.07
N GLY A 103 -4.97 9.10 -8.10
CA GLY A 103 -4.18 8.03 -7.51
C GLY A 103 -2.81 8.48 -7.02
N ASP A 104 -1.79 7.66 -7.22
CA ASP A 104 -0.41 7.93 -6.78
C ASP A 104 0.16 9.21 -7.38
N ALA A 105 -0.25 9.59 -8.59
CA ALA A 105 0.16 10.86 -9.23
C ALA A 105 -0.32 12.09 -8.44
N ALA A 106 -1.40 11.95 -7.68
CA ALA A 106 -1.91 12.98 -6.77
C ALA A 106 -1.41 12.82 -5.33
N GLY A 107 -0.60 11.79 -5.04
CA GLY A 107 -0.18 11.44 -3.70
C GLY A 107 -1.26 10.73 -2.87
N PHE A 108 -2.26 10.13 -3.51
CA PHE A 108 -3.36 9.42 -2.84
C PHE A 108 -2.98 8.00 -2.46
N THR A 109 -2.06 7.89 -1.52
CA THR A 109 -1.59 6.63 -0.97
C THR A 109 -1.72 6.68 0.54
N SER A 110 -2.26 5.62 1.15
CA SER A 110 -2.32 5.55 2.61
C SER A 110 -0.90 5.54 3.18
N PRO A 111 -0.58 6.37 4.16
CA PRO A 111 0.78 6.41 4.72
C PRO A 111 1.11 5.22 5.61
N LEU A 112 0.11 4.47 6.09
CA LEU A 112 0.34 3.37 7.04
C LEU A 112 0.79 2.08 6.34
N PHE A 113 0.03 1.66 5.32
CA PHE A 113 0.29 0.41 4.59
C PHE A 113 0.41 0.63 3.09
N GLU A 114 0.70 1.84 2.67
CA GLU A 114 0.93 2.26 1.28
C GLU A 114 -0.14 1.76 0.29
N GLY A 115 -1.34 1.42 0.80
CA GLY A 115 -2.50 1.05 0.01
C GLY A 115 -3.07 2.26 -0.74
N GLY A 116 -3.10 2.20 -2.08
CA GLY A 116 -3.56 3.29 -2.92
C GLY A 116 -4.71 2.91 -3.85
N SER A 117 -4.96 1.62 -4.09
CA SER A 117 -5.88 1.16 -5.12
C SER A 117 -7.30 1.72 -4.98
N HIS A 118 -7.88 1.68 -3.78
CA HIS A 118 -9.22 2.21 -3.53
C HIS A 118 -9.29 3.74 -3.65
N LEU A 119 -8.23 4.45 -3.21
CA LEU A 119 -8.14 5.91 -3.36
C LEU A 119 -7.97 6.30 -4.82
N ALA A 120 -7.19 5.53 -5.59
CA ALA A 120 -7.02 5.72 -7.02
C ALA A 120 -8.35 5.55 -7.77
N LEU A 121 -9.09 4.48 -7.49
CA LEU A 121 -10.41 4.23 -8.09
C LEU A 121 -11.41 5.33 -7.72
N LYS A 122 -11.46 5.72 -6.45
CA LYS A 122 -12.37 6.77 -5.98
C LYS A 122 -12.05 8.13 -6.60
N SER A 123 -10.77 8.50 -6.62
CA SER A 123 -10.34 9.75 -7.28
C SER A 123 -10.62 9.75 -8.77
N ALA A 124 -10.52 8.62 -9.45
CA ALA A 124 -10.86 8.49 -10.86
C ALA A 124 -12.35 8.75 -11.11
N VAL A 125 -13.25 8.25 -10.25
CA VAL A 125 -14.70 8.54 -10.33
C VAL A 125 -14.95 10.03 -10.17
N PHE A 126 -14.39 10.67 -9.15
CA PHE A 126 -14.57 12.11 -8.92
C PHE A 126 -14.03 12.96 -10.08
N ALA A 127 -12.86 12.56 -10.63
CA ALA A 127 -12.28 13.22 -11.78
C ALA A 127 -13.16 13.06 -13.02
N ALA A 128 -13.70 11.86 -13.28
CA ALA A 128 -14.58 11.60 -14.42
C ALA A 128 -15.86 12.44 -14.35
N GLU A 129 -16.54 12.45 -13.19
CA GLU A 129 -17.76 13.26 -12.99
C GLU A 129 -17.50 14.76 -13.21
N THR A 130 -16.37 15.25 -12.69
CA THR A 130 -15.97 16.65 -12.83
C THR A 130 -15.62 16.96 -14.28
N ALA A 131 -14.89 16.09 -14.97
CA ALA A 131 -14.50 16.26 -16.37
C ALA A 131 -15.72 16.29 -17.29
N VAL A 132 -16.68 15.36 -17.12
CA VAL A 132 -17.91 15.33 -17.91
C VAL A 132 -18.68 16.64 -17.77
N SER A 133 -18.81 17.14 -16.54
CA SER A 133 -19.48 18.43 -16.29
C SER A 133 -18.74 19.60 -16.95
N ALA A 134 -17.41 19.67 -16.76
CA ALA A 134 -16.59 20.76 -17.30
C ALA A 134 -16.60 20.81 -18.83
N VAL A 135 -16.43 19.66 -19.48
CA VAL A 135 -16.44 19.54 -20.95
C VAL A 135 -17.83 19.89 -21.51
N SER A 136 -18.91 19.42 -20.88
CA SER A 136 -20.27 19.71 -21.31
C SER A 136 -20.59 21.22 -21.24
N ASN A 137 -19.96 21.92 -20.29
CA ASN A 137 -20.14 23.38 -20.14
C ASN A 137 -19.11 24.18 -20.99
N GLY A 138 -18.18 23.53 -21.67
CA GLY A 138 -17.11 24.16 -22.44
C GLY A 138 -16.11 24.95 -21.59
N ASP A 139 -16.01 24.65 -20.28
CA ASP A 139 -15.12 25.32 -19.33
C ASP A 139 -14.28 24.27 -18.56
N VAL A 140 -13.00 24.19 -18.92
CA VAL A 140 -12.03 23.29 -18.30
C VAL A 140 -10.96 24.03 -17.49
N THR A 141 -11.25 25.25 -17.08
CA THR A 141 -10.34 26.03 -16.21
C THR A 141 -10.18 25.38 -14.84
N ALA A 142 -9.09 25.67 -14.14
CA ALA A 142 -8.85 25.21 -12.79
C ALA A 142 -10.04 25.54 -11.86
N LYS A 143 -10.66 26.69 -12.02
CA LYS A 143 -11.86 27.07 -11.27
C LYS A 143 -13.03 26.13 -11.50
N SER A 144 -13.27 25.74 -12.74
CA SER A 144 -14.32 24.77 -13.09
C SER A 144 -14.00 23.37 -12.56
N LEU A 145 -12.73 23.00 -12.46
CA LEU A 145 -12.26 21.71 -11.97
C LEU A 145 -12.07 21.64 -10.45
N GLU A 146 -12.25 22.73 -9.71
CA GLU A 146 -12.09 22.79 -8.23
C GLU A 146 -13.04 21.83 -7.49
N LYS A 147 -14.19 21.52 -8.10
CA LYS A 147 -15.14 20.52 -7.56
C LYS A 147 -14.46 19.18 -7.28
N TYR A 148 -13.54 18.75 -8.13
CA TYR A 148 -12.76 17.53 -7.92
C TYR A 148 -12.00 17.54 -6.58
N THR A 149 -11.32 18.64 -6.28
CA THR A 149 -10.59 18.78 -5.01
C THR A 149 -11.53 18.80 -3.81
N THR A 150 -12.68 19.41 -3.93
CA THR A 150 -13.71 19.43 -2.87
C THR A 150 -14.21 18.01 -2.58
N LEU A 151 -14.47 17.22 -3.62
CA LEU A 151 -14.98 15.85 -3.48
C LEU A 151 -14.00 14.94 -2.76
N TRP A 152 -12.74 14.87 -3.20
CA TRP A 152 -11.79 13.97 -2.56
C TRP A 152 -11.41 14.43 -1.14
N LYS A 153 -11.34 15.74 -0.86
CA LYS A 153 -11.08 16.25 0.50
C LYS A 153 -12.18 15.89 1.48
N ALA A 154 -13.42 15.76 1.03
CA ALA A 154 -14.55 15.37 1.86
C ALA A 154 -14.57 13.87 2.18
N GLU A 155 -14.04 13.05 1.28
CA GLU A 155 -14.16 11.58 1.34
C GLU A 155 -12.90 10.87 1.83
N PHE A 156 -11.72 11.45 1.58
CA PHE A 156 -10.47 10.75 1.88
C PHE A 156 -10.11 10.86 3.36
N PRO A 157 -9.51 9.82 3.92
CA PRO A 157 -9.14 9.80 5.32
C PRO A 157 -8.11 10.89 5.65
N PRO A 158 -8.09 11.37 6.90
CA PRO A 158 -7.17 12.43 7.32
C PRO A 158 -5.72 11.92 7.35
N TYR A 159 -5.00 12.17 6.27
CA TYR A 159 -3.63 11.71 6.03
C TYR A 159 -2.69 11.93 7.21
N GLU A 160 -2.66 13.14 7.76
CA GLU A 160 -1.76 13.48 8.87
C GLU A 160 -2.03 12.69 10.14
N LYS A 161 -3.29 12.32 10.41
CA LYS A 161 -3.62 11.47 11.56
C LYS A 161 -3.06 10.06 11.39
N ILE A 162 -3.21 9.51 10.18
CA ILE A 162 -2.71 8.17 9.85
C ILE A 162 -1.18 8.18 9.90
N LEU A 163 -0.52 9.19 9.34
CA LEU A 163 0.94 9.35 9.39
C LEU A 163 1.46 9.46 10.83
N ARG A 164 0.77 10.20 11.70
CA ARG A 164 1.11 10.23 13.13
C ARG A 164 0.98 8.87 13.79
N GLY A 165 -0.08 8.11 13.45
CA GLY A 165 -0.27 6.74 13.91
C GLY A 165 0.85 5.82 13.45
N LYS A 166 1.23 5.87 12.16
CA LYS A 166 2.39 5.14 11.64
C LYS A 166 3.66 5.46 12.43
N ASN A 167 3.96 6.73 12.60
CA ASN A 167 5.15 7.16 13.32
C ASN A 167 5.15 6.76 14.80
N ALA A 168 3.98 6.61 15.42
CA ALA A 168 3.87 6.09 16.78
C ALA A 168 4.10 4.57 16.80
N LEU A 169 3.50 3.83 15.87
CA LEU A 169 3.65 2.38 15.74
C LEU A 169 5.14 1.98 15.61
N PHE A 170 5.86 2.64 14.71
CA PHE A 170 7.28 2.32 14.47
C PHE A 170 8.26 2.85 15.53
N LYS A 171 7.76 3.43 16.63
CA LYS A 171 8.55 3.72 17.83
C LYS A 171 8.46 2.63 18.89
N LEU A 172 7.55 1.68 18.72
CA LEU A 172 7.40 0.56 19.62
C LEU A 172 8.62 -0.36 19.52
N SER A 173 9.04 -0.90 20.66
CA SER A 173 10.02 -1.98 20.70
C SER A 173 9.43 -3.29 20.15
N ASP A 174 10.28 -4.23 19.78
CA ASP A 174 9.83 -5.56 19.31
C ASP A 174 8.90 -6.26 20.30
N GLY A 175 9.17 -6.12 21.61
CA GLY A 175 8.32 -6.66 22.67
C GLY A 175 6.93 -6.01 22.72
N GLU A 176 6.85 -4.70 22.57
CA GLU A 176 5.58 -3.96 22.52
C GLU A 176 4.81 -4.28 21.23
N MET A 177 5.49 -4.41 20.10
CA MET A 177 4.86 -4.86 18.84
C MET A 177 4.30 -6.28 18.97
N SER A 178 5.06 -7.19 19.57
CA SER A 178 4.60 -8.56 19.82
C SER A 178 3.39 -8.61 20.75
N LEU A 179 3.40 -7.79 21.81
CA LEU A 179 2.25 -7.67 22.72
C LEU A 179 1.03 -7.10 21.97
N MET A 180 1.22 -6.07 21.17
CA MET A 180 0.14 -5.52 20.34
C MET A 180 -0.40 -6.58 19.37
N GLY A 181 0.49 -7.34 18.71
CA GLY A 181 0.12 -8.43 17.82
C GLY A 181 -0.74 -9.48 18.49
N SER A 182 -0.43 -9.85 19.74
CA SER A 182 -1.21 -10.83 20.53
C SER A 182 -2.63 -10.36 20.88
N CYS A 183 -2.94 -9.08 20.71
CA CYS A 183 -4.30 -8.55 20.92
C CYS A 183 -5.20 -8.73 19.69
N PHE A 184 -4.63 -9.08 18.54
CA PHE A 184 -5.41 -9.38 17.33
C PHE A 184 -5.77 -10.88 17.31
N PRO A 185 -6.90 -11.27 16.71
CA PRO A 185 -7.23 -12.67 16.50
C PRO A 185 -6.25 -13.30 15.52
N ASP A 186 -6.03 -14.60 15.64
CA ASP A 186 -5.13 -15.36 14.75
C ASP A 186 -5.57 -15.30 13.27
N GLU A 187 -6.87 -15.17 13.03
CA GLU A 187 -7.45 -14.92 11.72
C GLU A 187 -8.15 -13.57 11.72
N MET A 188 -7.65 -12.62 10.94
CA MET A 188 -8.37 -11.40 10.63
C MET A 188 -9.30 -11.66 9.43
N GLY A 189 -10.59 -11.83 9.70
CA GLY A 189 -11.61 -11.88 8.65
C GLY A 189 -11.69 -10.55 7.90
N ASP A 190 -12.38 -10.55 6.77
CA ASP A 190 -12.54 -9.43 5.83
C ASP A 190 -12.96 -8.09 6.49
N CYS A 191 -13.50 -8.15 7.70
CA CYS A 191 -14.09 -7.03 8.39
C CYS A 191 -13.07 -6.02 8.96
N LEU A 192 -11.87 -6.44 9.36
CA LEU A 192 -10.89 -5.55 10.00
C LEU A 192 -10.12 -4.65 9.03
N LEU A 193 -10.03 -5.02 7.76
CA LEU A 193 -9.41 -4.19 6.72
C LEU A 193 -10.34 -3.09 6.19
N TYR A 194 -11.65 -3.20 6.45
CA TYR A 194 -12.68 -2.32 5.89
C TYR A 194 -13.52 -1.58 6.93
N THR A 195 -13.35 -1.84 8.22
CA THR A 195 -14.07 -1.12 9.27
C THR A 195 -13.33 0.13 9.76
N SER A 196 -13.13 1.08 8.90
CA SER A 196 -13.51 2.44 9.28
C SER A 196 -15.02 2.50 9.11
N PRO A 197 -15.82 2.78 10.14
CA PRO A 197 -17.24 2.99 9.96
C PRO A 197 -17.41 4.07 8.90
N SER A 198 -18.07 3.70 7.80
CA SER A 198 -18.53 4.69 6.84
C SER A 198 -19.49 5.61 7.60
N PRO A 199 -19.44 6.93 7.42
CA PRO A 199 -20.44 7.82 8.00
C PRO A 199 -21.90 7.50 7.59
N ARG A 200 -22.10 6.52 6.70
CA ARG A 200 -23.42 6.03 6.25
C ARG A 200 -23.98 4.88 7.10
N ASP A 201 -23.17 4.31 7.99
CA ASP A 201 -23.62 3.19 8.84
C ASP A 201 -24.21 3.67 10.19
N GLU A 202 -24.31 5.00 10.38
CA GLU A 202 -24.94 5.63 11.55
C GLU A 202 -26.36 6.20 11.27
N LEU A 203 -27.09 5.63 10.29
CA LEU A 203 -28.50 6.00 10.06
C LEU A 203 -29.43 4.81 10.27
#